data_76a54dbe3fb8df6a6808947bc7357554
#
_entry.id   76a54dbe3fb8df6a6808947bc7357554
#
_cell.length_a   1.000
_cell.length_b   1.000
_cell.length_c   1.000
_cell.angle_alpha   90.00
_cell.angle_beta   90.00
_cell.angle_gamma   90.00
#
_symmetry.space_group_name_H-M   'P 1'
#
loop_
_entity.id
_entity.type
_entity.pdbx_description
1 polymer ?
#
loop_
_entity_poly.entity_id
_entity_poly.type
_entity_poly.pdbx_seq_one_letter_code
_entity_poly.pdbx_strand_id
1 'polypeptide(L)'
;MLFRSVAALGFTTRYTSREADLILEHTILDMGAGIKLLRERGFQHIACIGNSGGGEIVTVYQAEAEHPTITQTPLGTPPDLSQAYLPPVDGLIILNAHRGRAHSLTRSLDPSVGGENGNDPFVYDPELDMYNPRNGPPYSAEFQARYHAAQVERNHKITRWCQQKLADLATIGNPPMTDVPFIVHRTDANLALADLTIDPSDRTGLTIWDEDPKVANYTAGPLRGGATRLRIMTLRSWISQRGLATSVFDVMKFLPRCHVPALFIVGTADASGGPGDSLEMFEVAPDPDKRLVWLKGGTHFMRGQPELQAEAADAIVQWLHDRSLI
;
A
#
# COMPACT_ATOMS: atom_id res chain seq x y z
N MET A 1 1.83 25.41 18.20
CA MET A 1 0.74 26.39 18.40
C MET A 1 -0.34 26.32 17.32
N LEU A 2 -0.11 25.66 16.21
CA LEU A 2 -1.02 25.59 15.05
C LEU A 2 -2.16 24.54 15.17
N PHE A 3 -2.04 23.57 16.06
CA PHE A 3 -3.10 22.56 16.27
C PHE A 3 -4.37 23.04 16.99
N ARG A 4 -4.45 24.32 17.36
CA ARG A 4 -5.61 24.84 18.10
C ARG A 4 -6.86 25.05 17.24
N SER A 5 -6.74 24.98 15.91
CA SER A 5 -7.84 25.24 14.98
C SER A 5 -8.28 24.00 14.17
N VAL A 6 -7.56 22.88 14.27
CA VAL A 6 -7.82 21.66 13.49
C VAL A 6 -8.17 20.52 14.43
N ALA A 7 -9.37 19.95 14.24
CA ALA A 7 -9.72 18.69 14.88
C ALA A 7 -9.16 17.53 14.04
N ALA A 8 -8.50 16.56 14.69
CA ALA A 8 -8.01 15.36 14.03
C ALA A 8 -8.74 14.13 14.58
N LEU A 9 -9.30 13.32 13.68
CA LEU A 9 -9.85 12.01 14.00
C LEU A 9 -8.85 10.93 13.56
N GLY A 10 -8.23 10.26 14.53
CA GLY A 10 -7.53 9.01 14.27
C GLY A 10 -8.54 7.90 14.03
N PHE A 11 -8.57 7.39 12.80
CA PHE A 11 -9.59 6.43 12.39
C PHE A 11 -9.01 5.03 12.21
N THR A 12 -9.61 4.04 12.87
CA THR A 12 -9.32 2.61 12.68
C THR A 12 -10.53 1.90 12.08
N THR A 13 -10.27 1.10 11.05
CA THR A 13 -11.31 0.29 10.42
C THR A 13 -11.69 -0.91 11.29
N ARG A 14 -12.74 -1.65 10.91
CA ARG A 14 -13.14 -2.93 11.53
C ARG A 14 -12.01 -3.97 11.61
N TYR A 15 -10.94 -3.76 10.86
CA TYR A 15 -9.79 -4.68 10.77
C TYR A 15 -8.64 -4.32 11.72
N THR A 16 -8.90 -3.59 12.80
CA THR A 16 -7.89 -3.28 13.81
C THR A 16 -7.19 -4.55 14.29
N SER A 17 -5.87 -4.60 14.12
CA SER A 17 -5.04 -5.79 14.43
C SER A 17 -5.43 -7.07 13.67
N ARG A 18 -6.16 -6.95 12.57
CA ARG A 18 -6.67 -8.05 11.75
C ARG A 18 -6.36 -7.86 10.26
N GLU A 19 -5.17 -7.40 9.92
CA GLU A 19 -4.77 -7.20 8.51
C GLU A 19 -4.76 -8.51 7.71
N ALA A 20 -4.64 -9.65 8.40
CA ALA A 20 -4.60 -10.97 7.77
C ALA A 20 -5.90 -11.32 7.03
N ASP A 21 -7.04 -10.86 7.51
CA ASP A 21 -8.37 -11.13 6.93
C ASP A 21 -9.03 -9.88 6.32
N LEU A 22 -8.27 -8.82 6.11
CA LEU A 22 -8.75 -7.55 5.57
C LEU A 22 -9.30 -7.70 4.14
N ILE A 23 -10.51 -7.19 3.94
CA ILE A 23 -11.15 -6.98 2.63
C ILE A 23 -11.23 -5.47 2.40
N LEU A 24 -10.55 -4.99 1.37
CA LEU A 24 -10.35 -3.53 1.16
C LEU A 24 -11.68 -2.79 0.95
N GLU A 25 -12.61 -3.38 0.24
CA GLU A 25 -13.91 -2.78 -0.05
C GLU A 25 -14.71 -2.46 1.22
N HIS A 26 -14.54 -3.27 2.27
CA HIS A 26 -15.17 -2.98 3.57
C HIS A 26 -14.61 -1.74 4.24
N THR A 27 -13.32 -1.42 4.02
CA THR A 27 -12.70 -0.23 4.61
C THR A 27 -13.29 1.07 4.06
N ILE A 28 -13.80 1.04 2.83
CA ILE A 28 -14.47 2.19 2.23
C ILE A 28 -15.78 2.50 2.96
N LEU A 29 -16.55 1.48 3.33
CA LEU A 29 -17.75 1.66 4.15
C LEU A 29 -17.42 2.23 5.54
N ASP A 30 -16.35 1.73 6.14
CA ASP A 30 -15.91 2.20 7.46
C ASP A 30 -15.49 3.67 7.40
N MET A 31 -14.77 4.09 6.34
CA MET A 31 -14.44 5.50 6.12
C MET A 31 -15.70 6.35 5.93
N GLY A 32 -16.67 5.88 5.13
CA GLY A 32 -17.94 6.56 4.95
C GLY A 32 -18.66 6.81 6.27
N ALA A 33 -18.67 5.82 7.17
CA ALA A 33 -19.24 5.96 8.51
C ALA A 33 -18.49 7.02 9.36
N GLY A 34 -17.15 7.04 9.29
CA GLY A 34 -16.33 8.03 10.00
C GLY A 34 -16.57 9.46 9.50
N ILE A 35 -16.61 9.65 8.18
CA ILE A 35 -16.86 10.97 7.57
C ILE A 35 -18.30 11.44 7.83
N LYS A 36 -19.28 10.53 7.73
CA LYS A 36 -20.66 10.82 8.13
C LYS A 36 -20.73 11.31 9.57
N LEU A 37 -20.07 10.63 10.50
CA LEU A 37 -20.03 11.06 11.89
C LEU A 37 -19.45 12.47 12.06
N LEU A 38 -18.39 12.82 11.35
CA LEU A 38 -17.82 14.17 11.38
C LEU A 38 -18.81 15.20 10.85
N ARG A 39 -19.49 14.95 9.73
CA ARG A 39 -20.55 15.82 9.20
C ARG A 39 -21.70 16.01 10.20
N GLU A 40 -22.15 14.93 10.83
CA GLU A 40 -23.18 14.99 11.90
C GLU A 40 -22.73 15.78 13.15
N ARG A 41 -21.42 15.83 13.41
CA ARG A 41 -20.81 16.65 14.48
C ARG A 41 -20.63 18.12 14.07
N GLY A 42 -21.03 18.50 12.87
CA GLY A 42 -21.01 19.88 12.39
C GLY A 42 -19.72 20.32 11.70
N PHE A 43 -18.78 19.38 11.43
CA PHE A 43 -17.58 19.71 10.64
C PHE A 43 -17.98 19.96 9.18
N GLN A 44 -17.79 21.20 8.74
CA GLN A 44 -18.15 21.61 7.37
C GLN A 44 -17.06 21.23 6.36
N HIS A 45 -15.80 21.29 6.77
CA HIS A 45 -14.66 20.93 5.93
C HIS A 45 -13.96 19.70 6.51
N ILE A 46 -13.70 18.72 5.67
CA ILE A 46 -13.06 17.46 6.04
C ILE A 46 -11.99 17.14 4.99
N ALA A 47 -10.74 17.07 5.40
CA ALA A 47 -9.65 16.52 4.58
C ALA A 47 -9.23 15.15 5.11
N CYS A 48 -8.99 14.20 4.21
CA CYS A 48 -8.47 12.89 4.57
C CYS A 48 -6.96 12.82 4.41
N ILE A 49 -6.28 12.29 5.42
CA ILE A 49 -4.85 12.00 5.38
C ILE A 49 -4.66 10.48 5.24
N GLY A 50 -4.03 10.06 4.16
CA GLY A 50 -3.65 8.68 3.91
C GLY A 50 -2.14 8.50 3.94
N ASN A 51 -1.61 7.85 4.97
CA ASN A 51 -0.19 7.47 5.01
C ASN A 51 -0.01 6.03 4.50
N SER A 52 1.03 5.79 3.68
CA SER A 52 1.34 4.45 3.17
C SER A 52 0.14 3.80 2.46
N GLY A 53 -0.29 2.63 2.88
CA GLY A 53 -1.51 1.99 2.39
C GLY A 53 -2.80 2.75 2.71
N GLY A 54 -2.76 3.75 3.59
CA GLY A 54 -3.86 4.68 3.80
C GLY A 54 -4.11 5.59 2.59
N GLY A 55 -3.05 5.97 1.85
CA GLY A 55 -3.18 6.75 0.62
C GLY A 55 -4.01 6.06 -0.45
N GLU A 56 -3.84 4.74 -0.59
CA GLU A 56 -4.68 3.91 -1.46
C GLU A 56 -6.17 3.97 -1.03
N ILE A 57 -6.43 3.82 0.27
CA ILE A 57 -7.80 3.78 0.82
C ILE A 57 -8.49 5.14 0.64
N VAL A 58 -7.85 6.26 1.01
CA VAL A 58 -8.46 7.59 0.90
C VAL A 58 -8.72 7.99 -0.56
N THR A 59 -7.83 7.59 -1.48
CA THR A 59 -8.00 7.81 -2.91
C THR A 59 -9.19 7.04 -3.48
N VAL A 60 -9.26 5.73 -3.19
CA VAL A 60 -10.39 4.90 -3.65
C VAL A 60 -11.69 5.39 -3.02
N TYR A 61 -11.66 5.75 -1.73
CA TYR A 61 -12.81 6.31 -1.06
C TYR A 61 -13.35 7.55 -1.77
N GLN A 62 -12.50 8.54 -2.05
CA GLN A 62 -12.91 9.78 -2.69
C GLN A 62 -13.48 9.53 -4.10
N ALA A 63 -12.80 8.70 -4.90
CA ALA A 63 -13.28 8.36 -6.23
C ALA A 63 -14.65 7.67 -6.21
N GLU A 64 -14.87 6.74 -5.27
CA GLU A 64 -16.15 6.05 -5.11
C GLU A 64 -17.22 6.95 -4.47
N ALA A 65 -16.84 7.95 -3.68
CA ALA A 65 -17.77 8.95 -3.15
C ALA A 65 -18.25 9.92 -4.23
N GLU A 66 -17.40 10.27 -5.20
CA GLU A 66 -17.77 11.13 -6.32
C GLU A 66 -18.55 10.35 -7.41
N HIS A 67 -18.03 9.18 -7.78
CA HIS A 67 -18.57 8.35 -8.87
C HIS A 67 -18.40 6.87 -8.54
N PRO A 68 -19.36 6.24 -7.87
CA PRO A 68 -19.24 4.84 -7.45
C PRO A 68 -19.22 3.88 -8.64
N THR A 69 -18.28 2.94 -8.62
CA THR A 69 -18.10 1.92 -9.66
C THR A 69 -17.91 0.52 -9.12
N ILE A 70 -17.57 0.37 -7.83
CA ILE A 70 -17.36 -0.93 -7.20
C ILE A 70 -18.72 -1.45 -6.71
N THR A 71 -19.28 -2.45 -7.41
CA THR A 71 -20.57 -3.05 -7.09
C THR A 71 -20.45 -4.36 -6.30
N GLN A 72 -19.25 -4.89 -6.18
CA GLN A 72 -18.96 -6.10 -5.41
C GLN A 72 -17.44 -6.22 -5.15
N THR A 73 -17.06 -7.06 -4.21
CA THR A 73 -15.65 -7.44 -4.04
C THR A 73 -15.16 -8.31 -5.21
N PRO A 74 -13.86 -8.49 -5.40
CA PRO A 74 -13.31 -9.43 -6.38
C PRO A 74 -13.74 -10.90 -6.17
N LEU A 75 -14.38 -11.17 -5.04
CA LEU A 75 -14.93 -12.49 -4.67
C LEU A 75 -16.40 -12.65 -5.07
N GLY A 76 -17.00 -11.66 -5.73
CA GLY A 76 -18.42 -11.65 -6.06
C GLY A 76 -19.35 -11.51 -4.84
N THR A 77 -18.84 -10.95 -3.74
CA THR A 77 -19.59 -10.77 -2.49
C THR A 77 -19.76 -9.27 -2.17
N PRO A 78 -20.73 -8.89 -1.34
CA PRO A 78 -20.86 -7.51 -0.87
C PRO A 78 -19.53 -6.96 -0.28
N PRO A 79 -19.34 -5.62 -0.28
CA PRO A 79 -20.38 -4.62 -0.50
C PRO A 79 -20.57 -4.19 -1.96
N ASP A 80 -21.75 -3.64 -2.26
CA ASP A 80 -22.01 -2.79 -3.40
C ASP A 80 -21.85 -1.33 -2.95
N LEU A 81 -20.76 -0.67 -3.33
CA LEU A 81 -20.47 0.70 -2.91
C LEU A 81 -21.39 1.71 -3.62
N SER A 82 -22.00 1.36 -4.75
CA SER A 82 -22.96 2.22 -5.44
C SER A 82 -24.25 2.43 -4.64
N GLN A 83 -24.54 1.54 -3.70
CA GLN A 83 -25.69 1.63 -2.80
C GLN A 83 -25.32 2.22 -1.42
N ALA A 84 -24.03 2.51 -1.20
CA ALA A 84 -23.57 3.03 0.08
C ALA A 84 -23.65 4.55 0.12
N TYR A 85 -23.94 5.09 1.30
CA TYR A 85 -23.80 6.53 1.53
C TYR A 85 -22.33 6.86 1.84
N LEU A 86 -21.64 7.42 0.87
CA LEU A 86 -20.24 7.81 0.93
C LEU A 86 -20.12 9.32 0.74
N PRO A 87 -20.20 10.15 1.81
CA PRO A 87 -20.05 11.59 1.66
C PRO A 87 -18.62 11.96 1.24
N PRO A 88 -18.44 12.77 0.16
CA PRO A 88 -17.10 13.14 -0.29
C PRO A 88 -16.39 14.03 0.73
N VAL A 89 -15.06 14.04 0.66
CA VAL A 89 -14.23 14.97 1.43
C VAL A 89 -13.82 16.17 0.59
N ASP A 90 -13.29 17.21 1.25
CA ASP A 90 -12.98 18.49 0.62
C ASP A 90 -11.49 18.58 0.20
N GLY A 91 -10.69 17.57 0.51
CA GLY A 91 -9.30 17.49 0.09
C GLY A 91 -8.61 16.20 0.49
N LEU A 92 -7.57 15.83 -0.25
CA LEU A 92 -6.76 14.64 -0.03
C LEU A 92 -5.33 15.03 0.37
N ILE A 93 -4.79 14.36 1.39
CA ILE A 93 -3.41 14.48 1.80
C ILE A 93 -2.79 13.08 1.71
N ILE A 94 -1.88 12.91 0.78
CA ILE A 94 -1.24 11.64 0.44
C ILE A 94 0.20 11.69 0.95
N LEU A 95 0.46 10.96 2.04
CA LEU A 95 1.72 10.99 2.76
C LEU A 95 2.47 9.67 2.60
N ASN A 96 3.66 9.69 2.00
CA ASN A 96 4.50 8.51 1.82
C ASN A 96 3.69 7.29 1.34
N ALA A 97 2.79 7.50 0.40
CA ALA A 97 1.90 6.46 -0.08
C ALA A 97 2.50 5.67 -1.23
N HIS A 98 2.02 4.48 -1.41
CA HIS A 98 2.35 3.63 -2.55
C HIS A 98 1.15 3.50 -3.49
N ARG A 99 1.41 3.10 -4.72
CA ARG A 99 0.42 2.93 -5.79
C ARG A 99 -0.74 1.98 -5.44
N GLY A 100 -0.49 0.99 -4.58
CA GLY A 100 -1.47 0.01 -4.13
C GLY A 100 -0.78 -1.19 -3.47
N ARG A 101 -1.49 -1.86 -2.56
CA ARG A 101 -0.95 -3.01 -1.81
C ARG A 101 -0.52 -4.16 -2.71
N ALA A 102 -1.24 -4.42 -3.80
CA ALA A 102 -0.91 -5.47 -4.75
C ALA A 102 0.43 -5.17 -5.46
N HIS A 103 0.64 -3.94 -5.90
CA HIS A 103 1.88 -3.50 -6.55
C HIS A 103 3.06 -3.49 -5.58
N SER A 104 2.87 -2.90 -4.39
CA SER A 104 3.90 -2.81 -3.35
C SER A 104 4.39 -4.20 -2.92
N LEU A 105 3.46 -5.13 -2.67
CA LEU A 105 3.86 -6.50 -2.30
C LEU A 105 4.58 -7.21 -3.46
N THR A 106 4.09 -7.07 -4.69
CA THR A 106 4.69 -7.73 -5.85
C THR A 106 6.15 -7.36 -6.01
N ARG A 107 6.49 -6.08 -5.85
CA ARG A 107 7.88 -5.60 -5.87
C ARG A 107 8.75 -6.16 -4.73
N SER A 108 8.15 -6.73 -3.71
CA SER A 108 8.83 -7.30 -2.55
C SER A 108 8.78 -8.83 -2.51
N LEU A 109 8.05 -9.48 -3.41
CA LEU A 109 8.05 -10.94 -3.52
C LEU A 109 9.40 -11.43 -4.06
N ASP A 110 10.04 -12.35 -3.35
CA ASP A 110 11.26 -12.99 -3.83
C ASP A 110 10.93 -14.04 -4.91
N PRO A 111 11.27 -13.81 -6.18
CA PRO A 111 10.91 -14.73 -7.24
C PRO A 111 11.78 -15.99 -7.27
N SER A 112 12.84 -16.05 -6.47
CA SER A 112 13.72 -17.22 -6.40
C SER A 112 13.08 -18.42 -5.71
N VAL A 113 11.92 -18.26 -5.11
CA VAL A 113 11.15 -19.35 -4.49
C VAL A 113 9.71 -19.37 -4.98
N GLY A 114 9.02 -20.50 -4.78
CA GLY A 114 7.57 -20.51 -4.97
C GLY A 114 7.00 -21.69 -5.74
N GLY A 115 7.76 -22.37 -6.58
CA GLY A 115 7.27 -23.53 -7.32
C GLY A 115 6.05 -23.25 -8.22
N GLU A 116 5.21 -24.25 -8.41
CA GLU A 116 4.04 -24.17 -9.28
C GLU A 116 2.95 -23.25 -8.71
N ASN A 117 2.75 -23.30 -7.38
CA ASN A 117 1.73 -22.49 -6.69
C ASN A 117 2.21 -21.07 -6.33
N GLY A 118 3.47 -20.75 -6.63
CA GLY A 118 4.08 -19.46 -6.30
C GLY A 118 4.45 -19.27 -4.83
N ASN A 119 4.23 -20.27 -3.95
CA ASN A 119 4.42 -20.10 -2.50
C ASN A 119 5.08 -21.27 -1.78
N ASP A 120 5.75 -22.16 -2.52
CA ASP A 120 6.54 -23.26 -1.95
C ASP A 120 7.95 -22.75 -1.62
N PRO A 121 8.32 -22.65 -0.31
CA PRO A 121 9.63 -22.16 0.09
C PRO A 121 10.78 -23.16 -0.17
N PHE A 122 10.47 -24.41 -0.50
CA PHE A 122 11.44 -25.46 -0.76
C PHE A 122 11.84 -25.58 -2.24
N VAL A 123 11.13 -24.90 -3.13
CA VAL A 123 11.51 -24.78 -4.54
C VAL A 123 12.29 -23.50 -4.74
N TYR A 124 13.55 -23.63 -5.15
CA TYR A 124 14.51 -22.53 -5.22
C TYR A 124 15.19 -22.44 -6.58
N ASP A 125 15.23 -21.22 -7.13
CA ASP A 125 15.94 -20.87 -8.36
C ASP A 125 17.08 -19.88 -8.08
N PRO A 126 18.36 -20.33 -8.09
CA PRO A 126 19.50 -19.47 -7.83
C PRO A 126 19.71 -18.38 -8.90
N GLU A 127 19.17 -18.53 -10.09
CA GLU A 127 19.25 -17.53 -11.17
C GLU A 127 18.34 -16.32 -10.95
N LEU A 128 17.38 -16.46 -10.03
CA LEU A 128 16.47 -15.40 -9.61
C LEU A 128 16.75 -14.92 -8.17
N ASP A 129 17.78 -15.42 -7.50
CA ASP A 129 18.10 -15.00 -6.14
C ASP A 129 18.89 -13.69 -6.15
N MET A 130 18.27 -12.60 -5.65
CA MET A 130 18.94 -11.30 -5.53
C MET A 130 20.11 -11.31 -4.53
N TYR A 131 20.17 -12.26 -3.65
CA TYR A 131 21.26 -12.40 -2.66
C TYR A 131 22.42 -13.29 -3.17
N ASN A 132 22.27 -13.89 -4.35
CA ASN A 132 23.36 -14.62 -4.99
C ASN A 132 24.36 -13.62 -5.58
N PRO A 133 25.63 -13.60 -5.13
CA PRO A 133 26.65 -12.66 -5.60
C PRO A 133 26.91 -12.69 -7.11
N ARG A 134 26.50 -13.76 -7.81
CA ARG A 134 26.60 -13.85 -9.26
C ARG A 134 25.58 -12.99 -9.98
N ASN A 135 24.45 -12.68 -9.33
CA ASN A 135 23.39 -11.87 -9.89
C ASN A 135 23.54 -10.37 -9.60
N GLY A 136 24.31 -9.99 -8.59
CA GLY A 136 24.55 -8.60 -8.17
C GLY A 136 24.62 -8.46 -6.65
N PRO A 137 24.60 -7.23 -6.05
CA PRO A 137 24.65 -5.95 -6.74
C PRO A 137 26.06 -5.59 -7.30
N PRO A 138 26.19 -4.72 -8.31
CA PRO A 138 25.10 -4.04 -9.02
C PRO A 138 24.35 -5.00 -9.94
N TYR A 139 23.02 -4.82 -10.05
CA TYR A 139 22.19 -5.66 -10.90
C TYR A 139 22.15 -5.13 -12.34
N SER A 140 22.41 -6.00 -13.31
CA SER A 140 22.28 -5.65 -14.73
C SER A 140 20.82 -5.33 -15.09
N ALA A 141 20.59 -4.52 -16.12
CA ALA A 141 19.25 -4.22 -16.62
C ALA A 141 18.49 -5.48 -17.06
N GLU A 142 19.20 -6.45 -17.63
CA GLU A 142 18.62 -7.74 -18.01
C GLU A 142 18.15 -8.54 -16.79
N PHE A 143 18.97 -8.60 -15.73
CA PHE A 143 18.57 -9.25 -14.48
C PHE A 143 17.37 -8.56 -13.86
N GLN A 144 17.37 -7.21 -13.76
CA GLN A 144 16.25 -6.45 -13.23
C GLN A 144 14.95 -6.75 -13.98
N ALA A 145 14.96 -6.72 -15.30
CA ALA A 145 13.78 -7.01 -16.12
C ALA A 145 13.25 -8.44 -15.87
N ARG A 146 14.16 -9.43 -15.88
CA ARG A 146 13.81 -10.84 -15.63
C ARG A 146 13.26 -11.03 -14.20
N TYR A 147 13.90 -10.40 -13.23
CA TYR A 147 13.50 -10.45 -11.83
C TYR A 147 12.10 -9.89 -11.61
N HIS A 148 11.82 -8.69 -12.13
CA HIS A 148 10.51 -8.07 -12.03
C HIS A 148 9.41 -8.87 -12.74
N ALA A 149 9.69 -9.42 -13.93
CA ALA A 149 8.75 -10.30 -14.60
C ALA A 149 8.42 -11.55 -13.76
N ALA A 150 9.44 -12.13 -13.12
CA ALA A 150 9.28 -13.29 -12.24
C ALA A 150 8.53 -12.96 -10.94
N GLN A 151 8.68 -11.74 -10.40
CA GLN A 151 7.86 -11.24 -9.28
C GLN A 151 6.37 -11.18 -9.63
N VAL A 152 6.05 -10.63 -10.81
CA VAL A 152 4.68 -10.56 -11.32
C VAL A 152 4.10 -11.96 -11.52
N GLU A 153 4.85 -12.86 -12.14
CA GLU A 153 4.39 -14.24 -12.36
C GLU A 153 4.20 -14.98 -11.02
N ARG A 154 5.06 -14.77 -10.03
CA ARG A 154 4.87 -15.32 -8.68
C ARG A 154 3.57 -14.84 -8.04
N ASN A 155 3.24 -13.55 -8.15
CA ASN A 155 1.97 -13.01 -7.68
C ASN A 155 0.78 -13.68 -8.36
N HIS A 156 0.83 -13.83 -9.69
CA HIS A 156 -0.23 -14.48 -10.45
C HIS A 156 -0.41 -15.96 -10.06
N LYS A 157 0.69 -16.69 -9.83
CA LYS A 157 0.63 -18.09 -9.37
C LYS A 157 -0.07 -18.20 -8.00
N ILE A 158 0.32 -17.37 -7.03
CA ILE A 158 -0.34 -17.34 -5.71
C ILE A 158 -1.82 -17.00 -5.87
N THR A 159 -2.16 -16.04 -6.72
CA THR A 159 -3.55 -15.63 -6.96
C THR A 159 -4.39 -16.77 -7.52
N ARG A 160 -3.89 -17.47 -8.54
CA ARG A 160 -4.58 -18.65 -9.10
C ARG A 160 -4.74 -19.77 -8.06
N TRP A 161 -3.70 -20.00 -7.27
CA TRP A 161 -3.76 -20.97 -6.18
C TRP A 161 -4.81 -20.60 -5.13
N CYS A 162 -4.88 -19.33 -4.72
CA CYS A 162 -5.91 -18.86 -3.79
C CYS A 162 -7.33 -19.06 -4.36
N GLN A 163 -7.54 -18.72 -5.62
CA GLN A 163 -8.83 -18.91 -6.30
C GLN A 163 -9.25 -20.40 -6.34
N GLN A 164 -8.30 -21.28 -6.67
CA GLN A 164 -8.57 -22.71 -6.68
C GLN A 164 -8.90 -23.24 -5.28
N LYS A 165 -8.15 -22.79 -4.25
CA LYS A 165 -8.41 -23.20 -2.86
C LYS A 165 -9.75 -22.70 -2.33
N LEU A 166 -10.18 -21.51 -2.71
CA LEU A 166 -11.51 -21.01 -2.38
C LEU A 166 -12.61 -21.87 -3.03
N ALA A 167 -12.42 -22.28 -4.28
CA ALA A 167 -13.35 -23.19 -4.95
C ALA A 167 -13.38 -24.56 -4.28
N ASP A 168 -12.23 -25.11 -3.89
CA ASP A 168 -12.15 -26.38 -3.14
C ASP A 168 -12.89 -26.27 -1.80
N LEU A 169 -12.69 -25.18 -1.03
CA LEU A 169 -13.32 -24.95 0.27
C LEU A 169 -14.85 -24.87 0.17
N ALA A 170 -15.39 -24.34 -0.90
CA ALA A 170 -16.83 -24.24 -1.12
C ALA A 170 -17.53 -25.61 -1.17
N THR A 171 -16.76 -26.70 -1.33
CA THR A 171 -17.29 -28.07 -1.34
C THR A 171 -17.17 -28.79 0.01
N ILE A 172 -16.54 -28.14 1.01
CA ILE A 172 -16.22 -28.76 2.31
C ILE A 172 -17.18 -28.26 3.38
N GLY A 173 -17.86 -29.17 4.02
CA GLY A 173 -18.73 -28.86 5.17
C GLY A 173 -20.18 -28.46 4.80
N ASN A 174 -21.01 -28.32 5.81
CA ASN A 174 -22.37 -27.78 5.70
C ASN A 174 -22.73 -27.02 6.99
N PRO A 175 -22.68 -25.65 6.98
CA PRO A 175 -22.38 -24.80 5.82
C PRO A 175 -20.96 -24.97 5.33
N PRO A 176 -20.67 -24.65 4.05
CA PRO A 176 -19.34 -24.80 3.49
C PRO A 176 -18.31 -23.84 4.14
N MET A 177 -17.04 -24.25 4.15
CA MET A 177 -15.95 -23.37 4.57
C MET A 177 -15.78 -22.23 3.58
N THR A 178 -15.54 -21.03 4.08
CA THR A 178 -15.48 -19.83 3.24
C THR A 178 -14.08 -19.22 3.12
N ASP A 179 -13.16 -19.55 4.02
CA ASP A 179 -11.81 -18.99 4.03
C ASP A 179 -10.87 -19.80 4.93
N VAL A 180 -9.57 -19.73 4.65
CA VAL A 180 -8.50 -20.27 5.51
C VAL A 180 -7.26 -19.36 5.45
N PRO A 181 -6.45 -19.30 6.53
CA PRO A 181 -5.20 -18.57 6.52
C PRO A 181 -4.10 -19.35 5.80
N PHE A 182 -3.13 -18.62 5.26
CA PHE A 182 -1.88 -19.14 4.74
C PHE A 182 -0.74 -18.14 4.96
N ILE A 183 0.50 -18.60 4.81
CA ILE A 183 1.68 -17.79 4.95
C ILE A 183 2.24 -17.50 3.56
N VAL A 184 2.49 -16.22 3.26
CA VAL A 184 3.25 -15.82 2.06
C VAL A 184 4.72 -15.72 2.45
N HIS A 185 5.54 -16.56 1.83
CA HIS A 185 6.96 -16.65 2.14
C HIS A 185 7.78 -15.60 1.40
N ARG A 186 8.88 -15.13 2.02
CA ARG A 186 9.92 -14.29 1.42
C ARG A 186 9.34 -13.07 0.70
N THR A 187 8.82 -12.13 1.49
CA THR A 187 8.14 -10.92 1.02
C THR A 187 8.97 -9.65 1.21
N ASP A 188 10.29 -9.73 1.22
CA ASP A 188 11.21 -8.61 1.45
C ASP A 188 12.39 -8.64 0.48
N ALA A 189 12.09 -8.68 -0.82
CA ALA A 189 13.04 -8.88 -1.89
C ALA A 189 12.94 -7.78 -2.96
N ASN A 190 13.20 -6.54 -2.56
CA ASN A 190 13.24 -5.40 -3.47
C ASN A 190 14.69 -5.08 -3.87
N LEU A 191 15.01 -5.16 -5.16
CA LEU A 191 16.35 -4.89 -5.70
C LEU A 191 16.87 -3.49 -5.35
N ALA A 192 15.99 -2.48 -5.33
CA ALA A 192 16.36 -1.10 -5.02
C ALA A 192 16.85 -0.90 -3.58
N LEU A 193 16.56 -1.84 -2.66
CA LEU A 193 17.08 -1.80 -1.29
C LEU A 193 18.51 -2.39 -1.20
N ALA A 194 18.90 -3.19 -2.18
CA ALA A 194 20.20 -3.81 -2.25
C ALA A 194 21.17 -3.05 -3.19
N ASP A 195 20.63 -2.39 -4.21
CA ASP A 195 21.36 -1.60 -5.19
C ASP A 195 20.78 -0.20 -5.25
N LEU A 196 21.43 0.74 -4.57
CA LEU A 196 21.00 2.14 -4.49
C LEU A 196 21.12 2.90 -5.84
N THR A 197 21.74 2.30 -6.87
CA THR A 197 21.79 2.89 -8.20
C THR A 197 20.47 2.74 -8.97
N ILE A 198 19.63 1.80 -8.57
CA ILE A 198 18.31 1.55 -9.19
C ILE A 198 17.29 2.63 -8.82
N ASP A 199 17.37 3.12 -7.61
CA ASP A 199 16.48 4.15 -7.09
C ASP A 199 17.32 5.32 -6.56
N PRO A 200 17.22 6.52 -7.17
CA PRO A 200 18.01 7.68 -6.79
C PRO A 200 17.55 8.37 -5.49
N SER A 201 16.62 7.77 -4.75
CA SER A 201 16.20 8.33 -3.46
C SER A 201 17.37 8.51 -2.50
N ASP A 202 17.33 9.55 -1.69
CA ASP A 202 18.29 9.76 -0.61
C ASP A 202 18.03 8.76 0.51
N ARG A 203 18.85 7.72 0.54
CA ARG A 203 18.72 6.63 1.52
C ARG A 203 19.66 6.80 2.70
N THR A 204 20.27 7.96 2.86
CA THR A 204 21.09 8.28 4.03
C THR A 204 20.21 8.27 5.29
N GLY A 205 20.57 7.44 6.25
CA GLY A 205 19.80 7.27 7.47
C GLY A 205 18.51 6.45 7.30
N LEU A 206 18.34 5.80 6.14
CA LEU A 206 17.22 4.90 5.91
C LEU A 206 17.25 3.74 6.89
N THR A 207 16.17 3.58 7.62
CA THR A 207 15.90 2.34 8.36
C THR A 207 14.59 1.75 7.89
N ILE A 208 14.61 0.49 7.53
CA ILE A 208 13.39 -0.24 7.27
C ILE A 208 12.88 -0.76 8.60
N TRP A 209 11.73 -0.27 9.03
CA TRP A 209 11.08 -0.69 10.27
C TRP A 209 11.95 -0.49 11.52
N ASP A 210 12.76 0.58 11.54
CA ASP A 210 13.71 0.91 12.63
C ASP A 210 14.82 -0.13 12.85
N GLU A 211 15.08 -0.99 11.89
CA GLU A 211 16.20 -1.94 11.91
C GLU A 211 17.34 -1.47 10.99
N ASP A 212 18.57 -1.85 11.30
CA ASP A 212 19.71 -1.60 10.42
C ASP A 212 19.41 -2.19 9.03
N PRO A 213 19.43 -1.39 7.95
CA PRO A 213 19.15 -1.86 6.61
C PRO A 213 20.03 -3.02 6.17
N LYS A 214 21.31 -3.02 6.61
CA LYS A 214 22.25 -4.11 6.33
C LYS A 214 21.80 -5.40 7.01
N VAL A 215 21.24 -5.29 8.21
CA VAL A 215 20.75 -6.43 8.96
C VAL A 215 19.39 -6.85 8.42
N ALA A 216 18.48 -5.91 8.15
CA ALA A 216 17.13 -6.21 7.70
C ALA A 216 17.08 -6.82 6.30
N ASN A 217 17.92 -6.34 5.37
CA ASN A 217 17.84 -6.72 3.96
C ASN A 217 18.92 -7.69 3.52
N TYR A 218 20.10 -7.65 4.14
CA TYR A 218 21.24 -8.40 3.68
C TYR A 218 21.64 -9.56 4.58
N THR A 219 22.02 -9.26 5.81
CA THR A 219 22.54 -10.29 6.70
C THR A 219 21.46 -11.20 7.23
N ALA A 220 20.27 -10.69 7.28
CA ALA A 220 19.12 -11.48 7.62
C ALA A 220 18.44 -12.08 6.40
N GLY A 221 18.73 -11.51 5.23
CA GLY A 221 18.37 -12.06 3.94
C GLY A 221 17.05 -12.81 3.93
N PRO A 222 17.05 -13.97 3.28
CA PRO A 222 15.84 -14.79 3.16
C PRO A 222 15.24 -15.25 4.48
N LEU A 223 16.05 -15.46 5.50
CA LEU A 223 15.58 -16.00 6.77
C LEU A 223 14.96 -14.93 7.65
N ARG A 224 15.59 -13.77 7.73
CA ARG A 224 15.11 -12.71 8.60
C ARG A 224 14.01 -11.89 7.95
N GLY A 225 14.11 -11.60 6.67
CA GLY A 225 13.00 -11.02 5.91
C GLY A 225 11.77 -11.92 5.97
N GLY A 226 11.95 -13.23 5.87
CA GLY A 226 10.89 -14.21 6.10
C GLY A 226 10.36 -14.21 7.53
N ALA A 227 11.22 -14.05 8.53
CA ALA A 227 10.84 -14.10 9.94
C ALA A 227 10.21 -12.78 10.44
N THR A 228 10.74 -11.62 10.01
CA THR A 228 10.27 -10.31 10.45
C THR A 228 9.08 -9.79 9.63
N ARG A 229 8.90 -10.30 8.40
CA ARG A 229 7.84 -9.89 7.48
C ARG A 229 7.01 -11.06 6.97
N LEU A 230 6.76 -12.00 7.85
CA LEU A 230 5.74 -13.01 7.61
C LEU A 230 4.43 -12.33 7.27
N ARG A 231 3.93 -12.59 6.08
CA ARG A 231 2.58 -12.19 5.74
C ARG A 231 1.66 -13.38 5.93
N ILE A 232 1.00 -13.38 7.08
CA ILE A 232 -0.14 -14.25 7.30
C ILE A 232 -1.34 -13.56 6.66
N MET A 233 -2.01 -14.27 5.77
CA MET A 233 -3.19 -13.78 5.06
C MET A 233 -4.22 -14.89 4.96
N THR A 234 -5.47 -14.53 4.77
CA THR A 234 -6.47 -15.48 4.30
C THR A 234 -6.52 -15.47 2.77
N LEU A 235 -7.10 -16.52 2.19
CA LEU A 235 -7.25 -16.61 0.73
C LEU A 235 -8.06 -15.44 0.17
N ARG A 236 -9.17 -15.10 0.85
CA ARG A 236 -10.05 -13.98 0.47
C ARG A 236 -9.32 -12.63 0.57
N SER A 237 -8.57 -12.46 1.64
CA SER A 237 -7.78 -11.25 1.86
C SER A 237 -6.70 -11.05 0.77
N TRP A 238 -6.05 -12.15 0.34
CA TRP A 238 -5.13 -12.09 -0.80
C TRP A 238 -5.82 -11.57 -2.06
N ILE A 239 -6.97 -12.15 -2.41
CA ILE A 239 -7.74 -11.79 -3.61
C ILE A 239 -8.15 -10.31 -3.58
N SER A 240 -8.60 -9.79 -2.43
CA SER A 240 -9.02 -8.38 -2.30
C SER A 240 -7.83 -7.42 -2.35
N GLN A 241 -6.71 -7.71 -1.65
CA GLN A 241 -5.70 -6.68 -1.42
C GLN A 241 -4.34 -6.92 -2.09
N ARG A 242 -3.96 -8.14 -2.46
CA ARG A 242 -2.58 -8.46 -2.88
C ARG A 242 -2.45 -9.09 -4.27
N GLY A 243 -3.48 -9.71 -4.77
CA GLY A 243 -3.46 -10.27 -6.11
C GLY A 243 -3.48 -9.17 -7.18
N LEU A 244 -2.43 -9.06 -8.00
CA LEU A 244 -2.36 -8.06 -9.07
C LEU A 244 -3.51 -8.17 -10.08
N ALA A 245 -3.96 -9.40 -10.35
CA ALA A 245 -5.03 -9.66 -11.30
C ALA A 245 -6.43 -9.50 -10.70
N THR A 246 -6.55 -9.36 -9.38
CA THR A 246 -7.85 -9.40 -8.70
C THR A 246 -8.14 -8.15 -7.87
N SER A 247 -7.14 -7.58 -7.17
CA SER A 247 -7.36 -6.36 -6.41
C SER A 247 -7.78 -5.22 -7.34
N VAL A 248 -8.92 -4.60 -7.03
CA VAL A 248 -9.40 -3.44 -7.79
C VAL A 248 -8.72 -2.14 -7.33
N PHE A 249 -8.08 -2.14 -6.16
CA PHE A 249 -7.46 -0.98 -5.56
C PHE A 249 -6.10 -0.69 -6.24
N ASP A 250 -6.11 0.27 -7.14
CA ASP A 250 -4.93 0.82 -7.82
C ASP A 250 -5.07 2.34 -7.89
N VAL A 251 -4.26 3.06 -7.13
CA VAL A 251 -4.31 4.53 -7.05
C VAL A 251 -4.27 5.17 -8.44
N MET A 252 -3.50 4.61 -9.38
CA MET A 252 -3.37 5.12 -10.74
C MET A 252 -4.68 5.06 -11.54
N LYS A 253 -5.61 4.19 -11.15
CA LYS A 253 -6.94 4.09 -11.78
C LYS A 253 -7.98 5.00 -11.11
N PHE A 254 -7.84 5.21 -9.80
CA PHE A 254 -8.82 5.93 -9.01
C PHE A 254 -8.50 7.42 -8.84
N LEU A 255 -7.23 7.78 -8.67
CA LEU A 255 -6.81 9.16 -8.47
C LEU A 255 -7.23 10.11 -9.62
N PRO A 256 -7.18 9.71 -10.91
CA PRO A 256 -7.71 10.52 -12.00
C PRO A 256 -9.20 10.86 -11.91
N ARG A 257 -9.93 10.22 -11.00
CA ARG A 257 -11.37 10.41 -10.77
C ARG A 257 -11.67 11.25 -9.52
N CYS A 258 -10.63 11.69 -8.78
CA CYS A 258 -10.78 12.53 -7.59
C CYS A 258 -10.66 14.00 -7.99
N HIS A 259 -11.75 14.75 -7.87
CA HIS A 259 -11.82 16.16 -8.30
C HIS A 259 -11.79 17.11 -7.08
N VAL A 260 -10.88 16.87 -6.16
CA VAL A 260 -10.63 17.70 -4.99
C VAL A 260 -9.15 18.07 -4.91
N PRO A 261 -8.81 19.21 -4.27
CA PRO A 261 -7.43 19.57 -4.03
C PRO A 261 -6.61 18.46 -3.36
N ALA A 262 -5.37 18.28 -3.78
CA ALA A 262 -4.51 17.22 -3.28
C ALA A 262 -3.12 17.72 -2.84
N LEU A 263 -2.70 17.30 -1.64
CA LEU A 263 -1.35 17.51 -1.12
C LEU A 263 -0.60 16.19 -1.09
N PHE A 264 0.55 16.14 -1.75
CA PHE A 264 1.47 15.00 -1.70
C PHE A 264 2.67 15.37 -0.84
N ILE A 265 2.96 14.57 0.17
CA ILE A 265 4.14 14.73 1.03
C ILE A 265 4.99 13.46 0.91
N VAL A 266 6.25 13.62 0.50
CA VAL A 266 7.10 12.51 0.08
C VAL A 266 8.46 12.60 0.74
N GLY A 267 8.80 11.59 1.54
CA GLY A 267 10.14 11.41 2.07
C GLY A 267 11.09 10.83 1.02
N THR A 268 12.21 11.49 0.76
CA THR A 268 13.15 11.02 -0.28
C THR A 268 13.90 9.74 0.11
N ALA A 269 13.90 9.37 1.39
CA ALA A 269 14.49 8.13 1.89
C ALA A 269 13.42 7.05 2.21
N ASP A 270 12.23 7.18 1.65
CA ASP A 270 11.17 6.18 1.83
C ASP A 270 11.50 4.90 1.05
N ALA A 271 11.67 3.80 1.78
CA ALA A 271 11.93 2.48 1.22
C ALA A 271 10.67 1.64 0.97
N SER A 272 9.52 2.07 1.47
CA SER A 272 8.27 1.31 1.37
C SER A 272 7.41 1.72 0.18
N GLY A 273 7.24 3.04 -0.01
CA GLY A 273 6.43 3.59 -1.09
C GLY A 273 7.23 3.90 -2.34
N GLY A 274 8.46 4.35 -2.12
CA GLY A 274 9.32 4.87 -3.18
C GLY A 274 8.89 6.26 -3.68
N PRO A 275 9.80 7.24 -3.77
CA PRO A 275 9.47 8.58 -4.25
C PRO A 275 8.93 8.60 -5.69
N GLY A 276 9.35 7.64 -6.53
CA GLY A 276 8.89 7.52 -7.91
C GLY A 276 7.38 7.25 -8.01
N ASP A 277 6.85 6.36 -7.18
CA ASP A 277 5.40 6.08 -7.13
C ASP A 277 4.60 7.35 -6.78
N SER A 278 5.10 8.13 -5.81
CA SER A 278 4.42 9.37 -5.40
C SER A 278 4.46 10.44 -6.50
N LEU A 279 5.54 10.51 -7.29
CA LEU A 279 5.62 11.42 -8.42
C LEU A 279 4.64 11.01 -9.53
N GLU A 280 4.57 9.73 -9.88
CA GLU A 280 3.59 9.23 -10.85
C GLU A 280 2.15 9.52 -10.40
N MET A 281 1.84 9.31 -9.12
CA MET A 281 0.54 9.66 -8.55
C MET A 281 0.24 11.16 -8.64
N PHE A 282 1.23 12.01 -8.33
CA PHE A 282 1.09 13.45 -8.47
C PHE A 282 0.77 13.87 -9.90
N GLU A 283 1.45 13.28 -10.89
CA GLU A 283 1.22 13.61 -12.31
C GLU A 283 -0.21 13.29 -12.77
N VAL A 284 -0.77 12.18 -12.33
CA VAL A 284 -2.14 11.75 -12.75
C VAL A 284 -3.27 12.36 -11.95
N ALA A 285 -3.00 13.05 -10.84
CA ALA A 285 -4.02 13.79 -10.09
C ALA A 285 -4.60 14.89 -10.97
N PRO A 286 -5.94 14.91 -11.22
CA PRO A 286 -6.52 15.74 -12.26
C PRO A 286 -6.72 17.19 -11.84
N ASP A 287 -6.93 17.45 -10.54
CA ASP A 287 -7.19 18.78 -10.02
C ASP A 287 -5.93 19.66 -10.18
N PRO A 288 -6.04 20.84 -10.81
CA PRO A 288 -4.92 21.77 -10.95
C PRO A 288 -4.42 22.29 -9.59
N ASP A 289 -5.26 22.27 -8.56
CA ASP A 289 -4.89 22.63 -7.19
C ASP A 289 -4.23 21.44 -6.48
N LYS A 290 -3.10 21.00 -7.01
CA LYS A 290 -2.27 19.96 -6.41
C LYS A 290 -0.91 20.50 -6.02
N ARG A 291 -0.37 20.02 -4.89
CA ARG A 291 0.93 20.44 -4.36
C ARG A 291 1.78 19.22 -3.98
N LEU A 292 3.07 19.27 -4.32
CA LEU A 292 4.06 18.27 -3.94
C LEU A 292 5.07 18.89 -2.98
N VAL A 293 5.30 18.24 -1.85
CA VAL A 293 6.28 18.61 -0.83
C VAL A 293 7.27 17.46 -0.65
N TRP A 294 8.54 17.77 -0.85
CA TRP A 294 9.64 16.83 -0.64
C TRP A 294 10.24 17.01 0.76
N LEU A 295 10.29 15.93 1.53
CA LEU A 295 10.99 15.88 2.81
C LEU A 295 12.33 15.18 2.59
N LYS A 296 13.39 15.96 2.45
CA LYS A 296 14.72 15.44 2.15
C LYS A 296 15.25 14.55 3.28
N GLY A 297 15.61 13.30 2.96
CA GLY A 297 16.04 12.29 3.94
C GLY A 297 14.89 11.75 4.81
N GLY A 298 13.65 12.13 4.53
CA GLY A 298 12.48 11.63 5.24
C GLY A 298 12.27 10.14 4.98
N THR A 299 12.22 9.35 6.05
CA THR A 299 11.90 7.91 5.99
C THR A 299 10.39 7.68 5.99
N HIS A 300 9.95 6.45 5.75
CA HIS A 300 8.54 6.10 5.61
C HIS A 300 7.62 6.63 6.73
N PHE A 301 8.04 6.53 7.98
CA PHE A 301 7.31 7.02 9.15
C PHE A 301 7.99 8.21 9.82
N MET A 302 9.11 8.66 9.31
CA MET A 302 9.92 9.74 9.91
C MET A 302 10.23 9.51 11.40
N ARG A 303 10.35 8.25 11.82
CA ARG A 303 10.72 7.92 13.20
C ARG A 303 12.12 8.43 13.50
N GLY A 304 12.29 9.06 14.68
CA GLY A 304 13.56 9.68 15.03
C GLY A 304 13.92 10.92 14.22
N GLN A 305 12.99 11.48 13.43
CA GLN A 305 13.17 12.66 12.58
C GLN A 305 12.14 13.76 12.94
N PRO A 306 12.16 14.30 14.19
CA PRO A 306 11.12 15.20 14.68
C PRO A 306 11.02 16.50 13.86
N GLU A 307 12.11 16.96 13.26
CA GLU A 307 12.14 18.16 12.40
C GLU A 307 11.32 17.91 11.12
N LEU A 308 11.47 16.75 10.49
CA LEU A 308 10.73 16.38 9.30
C LEU A 308 9.26 16.10 9.60
N GLN A 309 8.95 15.55 10.79
CA GLN A 309 7.57 15.42 11.25
C GLN A 309 6.91 16.81 11.43
N ALA A 310 7.64 17.78 11.99
CA ALA A 310 7.16 19.14 12.11
C ALA A 310 6.97 19.82 10.75
N GLU A 311 7.93 19.67 9.83
CA GLU A 311 7.84 20.19 8.46
C GLU A 311 6.62 19.62 7.71
N ALA A 312 6.37 18.31 7.82
CA ALA A 312 5.17 17.68 7.26
C ALA A 312 3.89 18.26 7.87
N ALA A 313 3.84 18.43 9.19
CA ALA A 313 2.68 18.98 9.88
C ALA A 313 2.44 20.45 9.49
N ASP A 314 3.47 21.25 9.41
CA ASP A 314 3.38 22.65 8.98
C ASP A 314 2.91 22.76 7.52
N ALA A 315 3.42 21.91 6.62
CA ALA A 315 2.95 21.85 5.24
C ALA A 315 1.47 21.50 5.12
N ILE A 316 0.97 20.57 5.95
CA ILE A 316 -0.45 20.19 6.01
C ILE A 316 -1.29 21.37 6.47
N VAL A 317 -0.93 21.98 7.61
CA VAL A 317 -1.70 23.09 8.19
C VAL A 317 -1.72 24.29 7.24
N GLN A 318 -0.58 24.64 6.65
CA GLN A 318 -0.52 25.74 5.68
C GLN A 318 -1.40 25.45 4.46
N TRP A 319 -1.35 24.21 3.94
CA TRP A 319 -2.15 23.80 2.79
C TRP A 319 -3.67 23.86 3.07
N LEU A 320 -4.09 23.44 4.26
CA LEU A 320 -5.49 23.53 4.71
C LEU A 320 -5.93 25.00 4.85
N HIS A 321 -5.08 25.85 5.46
CA HIS A 321 -5.35 27.27 5.64
C HIS A 321 -5.49 28.00 4.30
N ASP A 322 -4.57 27.77 3.35
CA ASP A 322 -4.60 28.40 2.02
C ASP A 322 -5.91 28.13 1.25
N ARG A 323 -6.64 27.08 1.63
CA ARG A 323 -7.92 26.66 1.02
C ARG A 323 -9.14 26.92 1.89
N SER A 324 -8.97 27.64 3.00
CA SER A 324 -10.05 27.91 3.97
C SER A 324 -10.76 26.63 4.45
N LEU A 325 -10.01 25.53 4.56
CA LEU A 325 -10.49 24.28 5.13
C LEU A 325 -10.37 24.23 6.65
N ILE A 326 -9.69 25.23 7.22
CA ILE A 326 -9.55 25.50 8.64
C ILE A 326 -9.60 26.99 8.91
#